data_8211fded39f61f52dbe59495a8b80292
#
_entry.id   8211fded39f61f52dbe59495a8b80292
#
_cell.length_a   1.000
_cell.length_b   1.000
_cell.length_c   1.000
_cell.angle_alpha   90.00
_cell.angle_beta   90.00
_cell.angle_gamma   90.00
#
_symmetry.space_group_name_H-M   'P 1'
#
loop_
_entity.id
_entity.type
_entity.pdbx_description
1 polymer ?
#
loop_
_entity_poly.entity_id
_entity_poly.type
_entity_poly.pdbx_seq_one_letter_code
_entity_poly.pdbx_strand_id
1 'polypeptide(L)'
;MKKAVCPGSFDPITNGHLDVIERASGLFDEVVIAVLVNNSKSGLFTINERIDMITESVKHLKNVKVDTWSGLLVDYCRAHDIAAIVKGLRAVSDFDYELQMAQMNLQLKGVDTLLMATKPAYSFLSSSLVREIARYGGDVSNLVPPRVLRDLSNKTQSSQGK
;
A
#
# COMPACT_ATOMS: atom_id res chain seq x y z
N MET A 1 -21.22 8.55 -6.79
CA MET A 1 -20.37 7.49 -6.24
C MET A 1 -19.02 8.10 -5.86
N LYS A 2 -18.66 8.03 -4.56
CA LYS A 2 -17.40 8.58 -4.06
C LYS A 2 -16.32 7.50 -4.10
N LYS A 3 -15.34 7.67 -4.97
CA LYS A 3 -14.20 6.76 -5.11
C LYS A 3 -12.97 7.31 -4.41
N ALA A 4 -12.21 6.43 -3.75
CA ALA A 4 -10.91 6.76 -3.20
C ALA A 4 -9.80 5.87 -3.79
N VAL A 5 -8.57 6.35 -3.76
CA VAL A 5 -7.39 5.54 -4.09
C VAL A 5 -6.47 5.42 -2.88
N CYS A 6 -6.00 4.21 -2.61
CA CYS A 6 -4.93 3.90 -1.67
C CYS A 6 -3.67 3.56 -2.47
N PRO A 7 -2.77 4.52 -2.71
CA PRO A 7 -1.58 4.29 -3.52
C PRO A 7 -0.43 3.74 -2.69
N GLY A 8 0.42 2.95 -3.32
CA GLY A 8 1.66 2.49 -2.69
C GLY A 8 2.44 1.52 -3.57
N SER A 9 3.64 1.17 -3.12
CA SER A 9 4.45 0.14 -3.78
C SER A 9 4.03 -1.28 -3.38
N PHE A 10 3.53 -1.45 -2.15
CA PHE A 10 3.06 -2.74 -1.60
C PHE A 10 4.03 -3.90 -1.85
N ASP A 11 5.26 -3.75 -1.41
CA ASP A 11 6.35 -4.70 -1.64
C ASP A 11 6.94 -5.28 -0.33
N PRO A 12 6.16 -6.10 0.39
CA PRO A 12 4.77 -6.54 0.16
C PRO A 12 3.72 -5.65 0.86
N ILE A 13 2.44 -5.96 0.65
CA ILE A 13 1.34 -5.46 1.48
C ILE A 13 1.51 -5.97 2.92
N THR A 14 1.18 -5.14 3.90
CA THR A 14 1.28 -5.45 5.34
C THR A 14 -0.06 -5.30 6.03
N ASN A 15 -0.17 -5.77 7.27
CA ASN A 15 -1.38 -5.57 8.08
C ASN A 15 -1.65 -4.10 8.37
N GLY A 16 -0.62 -3.24 8.37
CA GLY A 16 -0.78 -1.80 8.47
C GLY A 16 -1.47 -1.19 7.24
N HIS A 17 -1.12 -1.65 6.04
CA HIS A 17 -1.83 -1.26 4.83
C HIS A 17 -3.28 -1.73 4.83
N LEU A 18 -3.51 -2.99 5.22
CA LEU A 18 -4.86 -3.55 5.28
C LEU A 18 -5.77 -2.80 6.24
N ASP A 19 -5.29 -2.40 7.43
CA ASP A 19 -6.06 -1.60 8.37
C ASP A 19 -6.59 -0.30 7.75
N VAL A 20 -5.73 0.40 7.01
CA VAL A 20 -6.11 1.65 6.32
C VAL A 20 -7.11 1.37 5.19
N ILE A 21 -6.86 0.34 4.38
CA ILE A 21 -7.72 -0.04 3.24
C ILE A 21 -9.11 -0.46 3.73
N GLU A 22 -9.20 -1.30 4.76
CA GLU A 22 -10.46 -1.74 5.33
C GLU A 22 -11.28 -0.57 5.88
N ARG A 23 -10.64 0.35 6.58
CA ARG A 23 -11.32 1.54 7.10
C ARG A 23 -11.74 2.49 5.99
N ALA A 24 -10.92 2.66 4.95
CA ALA A 24 -11.29 3.43 3.77
C ALA A 24 -12.49 2.80 3.04
N SER A 25 -12.55 1.48 2.94
CA SER A 25 -13.66 0.78 2.29
C SER A 25 -15.00 1.00 2.99
N GLY A 26 -14.99 1.29 4.28
CA GLY A 26 -16.20 1.67 5.05
C GLY A 26 -16.63 3.14 4.86
N LEU A 27 -15.80 3.99 4.27
CA LEU A 27 -16.05 5.42 4.09
C LEU A 27 -16.39 5.82 2.65
N PHE A 28 -16.01 5.00 1.68
CA PHE A 28 -16.16 5.27 0.26
C PHE A 28 -16.99 4.19 -0.43
N ASP A 29 -17.70 4.57 -1.48
CA ASP A 29 -18.48 3.63 -2.29
C ASP A 29 -17.57 2.63 -3.04
N GLU A 30 -16.39 3.07 -3.46
CA GLU A 30 -15.34 2.25 -4.09
C GLU A 30 -13.96 2.71 -3.62
N VAL A 31 -13.08 1.75 -3.33
CA VAL A 31 -11.66 2.00 -3.04
C VAL A 31 -10.81 1.26 -4.06
N VAL A 32 -9.87 1.98 -4.67
CA VAL A 32 -8.88 1.38 -5.57
C VAL A 32 -7.52 1.34 -4.88
N ILE A 33 -6.93 0.16 -4.80
CA ILE A 33 -5.54 0.01 -4.38
C ILE A 33 -4.69 0.17 -5.64
N ALA A 34 -3.99 1.29 -5.77
CA ALA A 34 -3.14 1.56 -6.93
C ALA A 34 -1.69 1.17 -6.62
N VAL A 35 -1.23 0.10 -7.23
CA VAL A 35 0.17 -0.34 -7.15
C VAL A 35 0.99 0.52 -8.10
N LEU A 36 1.80 1.40 -7.54
CA LEU A 36 2.63 2.32 -8.32
C LEU A 36 3.83 1.59 -8.90
N VAL A 37 3.91 1.56 -10.23
CA VAL A 37 5.04 0.97 -10.95
C VAL A 37 6.15 2.00 -11.05
N ASN A 38 7.29 1.71 -10.43
CA ASN A 38 8.49 2.50 -10.55
C ASN A 38 9.57 1.68 -11.25
N ASN A 39 9.79 1.95 -12.53
CA ASN A 39 10.74 1.22 -13.36
C ASN A 39 12.22 1.42 -12.96
N SER A 40 12.51 2.44 -12.14
CA SER A 40 13.88 2.73 -11.67
C SER A 40 14.27 1.96 -10.40
N LYS A 41 13.33 1.26 -9.75
CA LYS A 41 13.58 0.52 -8.51
C LYS A 41 13.17 -0.95 -8.67
N SER A 42 14.14 -1.86 -8.49
CA SER A 42 13.85 -3.29 -8.31
C SER A 42 13.25 -3.52 -6.92
N GLY A 43 12.08 -4.15 -6.84
CA GLY A 43 11.47 -4.61 -5.59
C GLY A 43 11.84 -6.05 -5.27
N LEU A 44 11.44 -6.53 -4.10
CA LEU A 44 11.55 -7.94 -3.73
C LEU A 44 10.57 -8.79 -4.57
N PHE A 45 9.36 -8.30 -4.74
CA PHE A 45 8.31 -8.94 -5.52
C PHE A 45 8.07 -8.20 -6.84
N THR A 46 7.78 -8.96 -7.89
CA THR A 46 7.31 -8.39 -9.15
C THR A 46 5.95 -7.72 -8.96
N ILE A 47 5.56 -6.86 -9.89
CA ILE A 47 4.24 -6.20 -9.84
C ILE A 47 3.11 -7.22 -9.81
N ASN A 48 3.18 -8.28 -10.61
CA ASN A 48 2.15 -9.33 -10.64
C ASN A 48 2.05 -10.06 -9.29
N GLU A 49 3.18 -10.43 -8.68
CA GLU A 49 3.20 -11.04 -7.36
C GLU A 49 2.55 -10.12 -6.31
N ARG A 50 2.80 -8.81 -6.37
CA ARG A 50 2.18 -7.84 -5.45
C ARG A 50 0.67 -7.76 -5.66
N ILE A 51 0.21 -7.69 -6.90
CA ILE A 51 -1.21 -7.68 -7.25
C ILE A 51 -1.91 -8.93 -6.73
N ASP A 52 -1.33 -10.10 -6.93
CA ASP A 52 -1.89 -11.37 -6.46
C ASP A 52 -2.02 -11.42 -4.93
N MET A 53 -0.97 -10.99 -4.21
CA MET A 53 -0.98 -10.91 -2.75
C MET A 53 -2.02 -9.92 -2.23
N ILE A 54 -2.14 -8.76 -2.86
CA ILE A 54 -3.14 -7.73 -2.48
C ILE A 54 -4.54 -8.27 -2.74
N THR A 55 -4.79 -8.79 -3.94
CA THR A 55 -6.10 -9.30 -4.35
C THR A 55 -6.61 -10.38 -3.38
N GLU A 56 -5.75 -11.32 -3.00
CA GLU A 56 -6.13 -12.35 -2.03
C GLU A 56 -6.39 -11.76 -0.65
N SER A 57 -5.58 -10.78 -0.23
CA SER A 57 -5.71 -10.16 1.10
C SER A 57 -7.00 -9.36 1.26
N VAL A 58 -7.53 -8.77 0.18
CA VAL A 58 -8.73 -7.92 0.21
C VAL A 58 -9.98 -8.57 -0.36
N LYS A 59 -9.96 -9.86 -0.71
CA LYS A 59 -11.09 -10.56 -1.35
C LYS A 59 -12.41 -10.51 -0.59
N HIS A 60 -12.35 -10.27 0.73
CA HIS A 60 -13.52 -10.10 1.58
C HIS A 60 -14.17 -8.71 1.48
N LEU A 61 -13.49 -7.74 0.88
CA LEU A 61 -13.97 -6.36 0.70
C LEU A 61 -14.58 -6.20 -0.70
N LYS A 62 -15.90 -6.14 -0.77
CA LYS A 62 -16.64 -6.17 -2.05
C LYS A 62 -16.48 -4.93 -2.90
N ASN A 63 -16.15 -3.79 -2.30
CA ASN A 63 -15.98 -2.49 -2.96
C ASN A 63 -14.51 -2.07 -3.14
N VAL A 64 -13.57 -3.01 -2.97
CA VAL A 64 -12.14 -2.76 -3.16
C VAL A 64 -11.68 -3.40 -4.46
N LYS A 65 -10.97 -2.64 -5.28
CA LYS A 65 -10.34 -3.07 -6.53
C LYS A 65 -8.83 -2.87 -6.47
N VAL A 66 -8.10 -3.65 -7.25
CA VAL A 66 -6.64 -3.54 -7.37
C VAL A 66 -6.31 -3.12 -8.80
N ASP A 67 -5.45 -2.13 -8.94
CA ASP A 67 -5.02 -1.61 -10.24
C ASP A 67 -3.54 -1.18 -10.17
N THR A 68 -2.96 -0.85 -11.30
CA THR A 68 -1.58 -0.37 -11.42
C THR A 68 -1.53 0.96 -12.14
N TRP A 69 -0.56 1.78 -11.78
CA TRP A 69 -0.32 3.04 -12.48
C TRP A 69 1.17 3.40 -12.50
N SER A 70 1.61 4.01 -13.60
CA SER A 70 2.92 4.65 -13.72
C SER A 70 2.75 6.14 -14.03
N GLY A 71 3.63 6.99 -13.50
CA GLY A 71 3.57 8.44 -13.67
C GLY A 71 2.96 9.16 -12.49
N LEU A 72 2.31 10.30 -12.70
CA LEU A 72 1.72 11.08 -11.62
C LEU A 72 0.41 10.48 -11.14
N LEU A 73 0.32 10.29 -9.81
CA LEU A 73 -0.89 9.74 -9.19
C LEU A 73 -2.13 10.60 -9.47
N VAL A 74 -1.98 11.91 -9.51
CA VAL A 74 -3.10 12.83 -9.78
C VAL A 74 -3.66 12.71 -11.19
N ASP A 75 -2.86 12.27 -12.17
CA ASP A 75 -3.35 11.98 -13.52
C ASP A 75 -4.20 10.71 -13.51
N TYR A 76 -3.78 9.69 -12.77
CA TYR A 76 -4.59 8.50 -12.51
C TYR A 76 -5.91 8.87 -11.83
N CYS A 77 -5.87 9.70 -10.79
CA CYS A 77 -7.07 10.13 -10.07
C CYS A 77 -8.10 10.79 -11.02
N ARG A 78 -7.64 11.65 -11.91
CA ARG A 78 -8.53 12.31 -12.88
C ARG A 78 -9.09 11.34 -13.92
N ALA A 79 -8.27 10.44 -14.43
CA ALA A 79 -8.68 9.46 -15.44
C ALA A 79 -9.75 8.47 -14.91
N HIS A 80 -9.78 8.24 -13.60
CA HIS A 80 -10.67 7.27 -12.95
C HIS A 80 -11.75 7.90 -12.06
N ASP A 81 -11.93 9.22 -12.09
CA ASP A 81 -12.89 9.97 -11.26
C ASP A 81 -12.70 9.70 -9.75
N ILE A 82 -11.46 9.68 -9.30
CA ILE A 82 -11.10 9.51 -7.90
C ILE A 82 -11.34 10.83 -7.16
N ALA A 83 -12.15 10.78 -6.10
CA ALA A 83 -12.49 11.93 -5.28
C ALA A 83 -11.43 12.27 -4.23
N ALA A 84 -10.69 11.27 -3.72
CA ALA A 84 -9.68 11.46 -2.70
C ALA A 84 -8.57 10.40 -2.74
N ILE A 85 -7.37 10.82 -2.35
CA ILE A 85 -6.24 9.93 -2.06
C ILE A 85 -6.28 9.60 -0.57
N VAL A 86 -6.19 8.34 -0.18
CA VAL A 86 -6.12 7.91 1.22
C VAL A 86 -4.73 7.36 1.52
N LYS A 87 -4.10 7.91 2.55
CA LYS A 87 -2.76 7.52 3.01
C LYS A 87 -2.77 7.22 4.50
N GLY A 88 -2.11 6.15 4.91
CA GLY A 88 -1.83 5.88 6.32
C GLY A 88 -0.77 6.84 6.87
N LEU A 89 -0.96 7.29 8.09
CA LEU A 89 -0.02 8.14 8.82
C LEU A 89 0.46 7.40 10.07
N ARG A 90 1.76 7.14 10.18
CA ARG A 90 2.37 6.36 11.27
C ARG A 90 3.08 7.25 12.30
N ALA A 91 3.89 8.20 11.84
CA ALA A 91 4.76 9.02 12.67
C ALA A 91 4.85 10.46 12.16
N VAL A 92 5.41 11.34 12.97
CA VAL A 92 5.61 12.76 12.62
C VAL A 92 6.47 12.93 11.37
N SER A 93 7.50 12.10 11.21
CA SER A 93 8.36 12.13 10.01
C SER A 93 7.61 11.77 8.72
N ASP A 94 6.61 10.88 8.80
CA ASP A 94 5.72 10.61 7.67
C ASP A 94 4.84 11.83 7.36
N PHE A 95 4.39 12.54 8.38
CA PHE A 95 3.48 13.68 8.24
C PHE A 95 4.08 14.80 7.39
N ASP A 96 5.32 15.18 7.62
CA ASP A 96 5.97 16.26 6.87
C ASP A 96 6.00 15.96 5.37
N TYR A 97 6.40 14.75 5.00
CA TYR A 97 6.45 14.33 3.61
C TYR A 97 5.04 14.20 3.00
N GLU A 98 4.12 13.55 3.71
CA GLU A 98 2.75 13.33 3.23
C GLU A 98 1.97 14.65 3.10
N LEU A 99 2.21 15.62 3.98
CA LEU A 99 1.61 16.96 3.88
C LEU A 99 2.10 17.69 2.63
N GLN A 100 3.40 17.67 2.34
CA GLN A 100 3.95 18.27 1.14
C GLN A 100 3.37 17.65 -0.13
N MET A 101 3.27 16.32 -0.17
CA MET A 101 2.66 15.60 -1.29
C MET A 101 1.17 15.92 -1.44
N ALA A 102 0.44 16.00 -0.32
CA ALA A 102 -0.98 16.38 -0.33
C ALA A 102 -1.19 17.78 -0.92
N GLN A 103 -0.40 18.74 -0.48
CA GLN A 103 -0.44 20.11 -1.00
C GLN A 103 -0.08 20.19 -2.48
N MET A 104 0.93 19.42 -2.92
CA MET A 104 1.30 19.33 -4.33
C MET A 104 0.19 18.70 -5.19
N ASN A 105 -0.42 17.62 -4.72
CA ASN A 105 -1.52 16.96 -5.43
C ASN A 105 -2.73 17.90 -5.59
N LEU A 106 -3.06 18.64 -4.55
CA LEU A 106 -4.12 19.66 -4.58
C LEU A 106 -3.80 20.77 -5.58
N GLN A 107 -2.57 21.30 -5.54
CA GLN A 107 -2.10 22.35 -6.46
C GLN A 107 -2.10 21.91 -7.92
N LEU A 108 -1.66 20.69 -8.20
CA LEU A 108 -1.53 20.19 -9.58
C LEU A 108 -2.89 19.90 -10.23
N LYS A 109 -3.79 19.25 -9.51
CA LYS A 109 -5.03 18.71 -10.12
C LYS A 109 -6.27 18.80 -9.24
N GLY A 110 -6.22 19.47 -8.09
CA GLY A 110 -7.37 19.65 -7.20
C GLY A 110 -7.83 18.37 -6.52
N VAL A 111 -6.94 17.40 -6.28
CA VAL A 111 -7.27 16.14 -5.59
C VAL A 111 -6.83 16.22 -4.14
N ASP A 112 -7.78 16.03 -3.22
CA ASP A 112 -7.52 16.02 -1.78
C ASP A 112 -6.89 14.70 -1.32
N THR A 113 -6.06 14.82 -0.26
CA THR A 113 -5.46 13.66 0.42
C THR A 113 -5.98 13.57 1.86
N LEU A 114 -6.52 12.42 2.20
CA LEU A 114 -6.96 12.07 3.55
C LEU A 114 -5.88 11.27 4.27
N LEU A 115 -5.35 11.82 5.35
CA LEU A 115 -4.36 11.16 6.19
C LEU A 115 -5.08 10.39 7.31
N MET A 116 -4.98 9.07 7.28
CA MET A 116 -5.55 8.18 8.28
C MET A 116 -4.50 7.76 9.29
N ALA A 117 -4.69 8.08 10.57
CA ALA A 117 -3.83 7.56 11.63
C ALA A 117 -3.90 6.02 11.64
N THR A 118 -2.75 5.36 11.58
CA THR A 118 -2.64 3.90 11.70
C THR A 118 -2.92 3.46 13.13
N LYS A 119 -3.33 2.22 13.32
CA LYS A 119 -3.44 1.65 14.67
C LYS A 119 -2.08 1.65 15.37
N PRO A 120 -2.02 1.90 16.69
CA PRO A 120 -0.76 1.89 17.44
C PRO A 120 0.06 0.62 17.25
N ALA A 121 -0.59 -0.54 17.14
CA ALA A 121 0.05 -1.83 16.88
C ALA A 121 0.86 -1.88 15.57
N TYR A 122 0.57 -1.00 14.61
CA TYR A 122 1.22 -0.93 13.30
C TYR A 122 2.03 0.36 13.09
N SER A 123 2.22 1.17 14.14
CA SER A 123 2.90 2.48 14.02
C SER A 123 4.36 2.37 13.56
N PHE A 124 5.04 1.26 13.85
CA PHE A 124 6.41 0.97 13.42
C PHE A 124 6.50 0.21 12.10
N LEU A 125 5.36 -0.31 11.59
CA LEU A 125 5.33 -1.27 10.51
C LEU A 125 5.53 -0.61 9.13
N SER A 126 6.46 -1.16 8.36
CA SER A 126 6.68 -0.82 6.96
C SER A 126 7.05 -2.05 6.15
N SER A 127 6.84 -2.00 4.84
CA SER A 127 7.28 -3.08 3.94
C SER A 127 8.80 -3.28 3.98
N SER A 128 9.57 -2.20 4.11
CA SER A 128 11.04 -2.26 4.22
C SER A 128 11.47 -3.02 5.47
N LEU A 129 10.85 -2.73 6.63
CA LEU A 129 11.15 -3.44 7.87
C LEU A 129 10.77 -4.91 7.78
N VAL A 130 9.62 -5.23 7.20
CA VAL A 130 9.18 -6.63 6.98
C VAL A 130 10.19 -7.39 6.13
N ARG A 131 10.66 -6.82 5.03
CA ARG A 131 11.66 -7.45 4.17
C ARG A 131 12.99 -7.66 4.90
N GLU A 132 13.42 -6.69 5.69
CA GLU A 132 14.66 -6.78 6.48
C GLU A 132 14.58 -7.89 7.51
N ILE A 133 13.53 -7.90 8.34
CA ILE A 133 13.35 -8.93 9.38
C ILE A 133 13.23 -10.33 8.76
N ALA A 134 12.45 -10.49 7.69
CA ALA A 134 12.29 -11.76 7.01
C ALA A 134 13.61 -12.27 6.41
N ARG A 135 14.45 -11.38 5.89
CA ARG A 135 15.78 -11.73 5.34
C ARG A 135 16.70 -12.36 6.40
N TYR A 136 16.60 -11.91 7.64
CA TYR A 136 17.37 -12.45 8.76
C TYR A 136 16.66 -13.58 9.50
N GLY A 137 15.55 -14.11 8.97
CA GLY A 137 14.82 -15.24 9.54
C GLY A 137 13.95 -14.88 10.76
N GLY A 138 13.68 -13.58 10.97
CA GLY A 138 12.78 -13.13 12.03
C GLY A 138 11.31 -13.42 11.70
N ASP A 139 10.50 -13.60 12.73
CA ASP A 139 9.07 -13.87 12.61
C ASP A 139 8.28 -12.59 12.29
N VAL A 140 7.62 -12.58 11.14
CA VAL A 140 6.74 -11.49 10.67
C VAL A 140 5.27 -11.92 10.56
N SER A 141 4.90 -13.07 11.12
CA SER A 141 3.58 -13.69 10.98
C SER A 141 2.42 -12.79 11.44
N ASN A 142 2.64 -11.97 12.47
CA ASN A 142 1.65 -11.01 12.98
C ASN A 142 1.63 -9.66 12.23
N LEU A 143 2.52 -9.47 11.27
CA LEU A 143 2.72 -8.19 10.58
C LEU A 143 2.20 -8.19 9.14
N VAL A 144 1.97 -9.37 8.58
CA VAL A 144 1.58 -9.55 7.18
C VAL A 144 0.46 -10.57 7.04
N PRO A 145 -0.33 -10.51 5.95
CA PRO A 145 -1.33 -11.53 5.64
C PRO A 145 -0.70 -12.92 5.42
N PRO A 146 -1.45 -14.02 5.62
CA PRO A 146 -0.94 -15.38 5.48
C PRO A 146 -0.32 -15.68 4.11
N ARG A 147 -0.89 -15.17 3.03
CA ARG A 147 -0.34 -15.33 1.68
C ARG A 147 1.04 -14.68 1.55
N VAL A 148 1.16 -13.46 2.08
CA VAL A 148 2.43 -12.72 2.08
C VAL A 148 3.50 -13.43 2.89
N LEU A 149 3.14 -13.97 4.07
CA LEU A 149 4.07 -14.74 4.90
C LEU A 149 4.67 -15.92 4.14
N ARG A 150 3.83 -16.69 3.45
CA ARG A 150 4.25 -17.83 2.64
C ARG A 150 5.20 -17.41 1.52
N ASP A 151 4.84 -16.38 0.77
CA ASP A 151 5.61 -15.93 -0.39
C ASP A 151 6.94 -15.28 0.03
N LEU A 152 6.98 -14.58 1.18
CA LEU A 152 8.22 -14.08 1.80
C LEU A 152 9.16 -15.23 2.18
N SER A 153 8.65 -16.25 2.84
CA SER A 153 9.44 -17.42 3.24
C SER A 153 10.10 -18.09 2.03
N ASN A 154 9.36 -18.26 0.95
CA ASN A 154 9.88 -18.84 -0.30
C ASN A 154 11.00 -17.97 -0.92
N LYS A 155 10.82 -16.66 -0.95
CA LYS A 155 11.81 -15.72 -1.51
C LYS A 155 13.09 -15.67 -0.68
N THR A 156 12.99 -15.66 0.65
CA THR A 156 14.16 -15.55 1.54
C THR A 156 14.95 -16.84 1.60
N GLN A 157 14.32 -18.01 1.56
CA GLN A 157 15.01 -19.31 1.49
C GLN A 157 15.78 -19.49 0.17
N SER A 158 15.21 -19.05 -0.94
CA SER A 158 15.89 -19.10 -2.24
C SER A 158 17.13 -18.22 -2.31
N SER A 159 17.24 -17.21 -1.47
CA SER A 159 18.38 -16.27 -1.42
C SER A 159 19.51 -16.75 -0.50
N GLN A 160 19.25 -17.68 0.41
CA GLN A 160 20.25 -18.25 1.33
C GLN A 160 20.96 -19.50 0.77
N GLY A 161 20.49 -20.02 -0.36
CA GLY A 161 21.04 -21.21 -1.02
C GLY A 161 22.06 -20.93 -2.14
N LYS A 162 22.63 -19.69 -2.19
CA LYS A 162 23.70 -19.33 -3.16
C LYS A 162 24.94 -18.86 -2.47
#